data_f00eb938189e097c672af2a7af332ca5
#
_entry.id   f00eb938189e097c672af2a7af332ca5
#
_cell.length_a   1.000
_cell.length_b   1.000
_cell.length_c   1.000
_cell.angle_alpha   90.00
_cell.angle_beta   90.00
_cell.angle_gamma   90.00
#
_symmetry.space_group_name_H-M   'P 1'
#
loop_
_entity.id
_entity.type
_entity.pdbx_description
1 polymer ?
#
loop_
_entity_poly.entity_id
_entity_poly.type
_entity_poly.pdbx_seq_one_letter_code
_entity_poly.pdbx_strand_id
1 'polypeptide(L)'
;MIRGLSGQALRMSNVNTFRAGPDERGHFGPYGGRYVAETLMPLILEVEQAYIAAKADPAFRAEMDHYLAHYVGRPSPLYFAQRLTEHLGGAKIYFKRDELNHTGAHKINNCLGQVMLARRMGKKRIIAETGAGQHGVATATIAALFGMSCSVYMGATDIERQKPNVFRMRLLGAEVVPVTSGAGTLKDAMNDALRAWVARVDDTFYCIGTVAGPHPYPAMVRDFQSVIGEEVREQIMAAEGRLPDTLVACIGGGSNAMGLFYPFLDEPSVAMTAVEAAGHGIETGQHAASLTGGRLGVLHGNATYLLQDADGQIQEAHSISAGLDYPGIGPEHSWLHDQKRVTYVSATDGEALDAFQLCARLEGILPALEPSHALAQVRKMAPGLPRDHLLVMNMCGRGDKDVFTVAAALGMDI
;
A
#
# COMPACT_ATOMS: atom_id res chain seq x y z
N MET A 1 22.79 15.99 32.45
CA MET A 1 21.80 15.36 33.36
C MET A 1 20.43 15.50 32.71
N ILE A 2 20.06 14.58 31.82
CA ILE A 2 18.74 14.50 31.23
C ILE A 2 17.98 13.45 32.03
N ARG A 3 17.04 13.89 32.87
CA ARG A 3 16.19 13.03 33.67
C ARG A 3 15.24 12.24 32.75
N GLY A 4 15.18 10.93 33.01
CA GLY A 4 14.36 9.99 32.27
C GLY A 4 12.89 10.36 32.22
N LEU A 5 12.33 10.19 31.06
CA LEU A 5 10.89 10.08 30.87
C LEU A 5 10.48 8.72 31.48
N SER A 6 9.97 8.80 32.70
CA SER A 6 9.34 7.69 33.41
C SER A 6 8.16 7.17 32.58
N GLY A 7 8.13 5.85 32.38
CA GLY A 7 7.06 5.16 31.70
C GLY A 7 5.68 5.50 32.27
N GLN A 8 4.97 6.39 31.63
CA GLN A 8 3.53 6.41 31.71
C GLN A 8 3.03 5.22 30.91
N ALA A 9 2.59 4.18 31.61
CA ALA A 9 1.79 3.13 31.01
C ALA A 9 0.64 3.80 30.26
N LEU A 10 0.70 3.79 28.92
CA LEU A 10 -0.40 4.23 28.07
C LEU A 10 -1.62 3.41 28.49
N ARG A 11 -2.57 4.07 29.15
CA ARG A 11 -3.89 3.49 29.37
C ARG A 11 -4.46 3.19 27.99
N MET A 12 -4.56 1.91 27.65
CA MET A 12 -5.33 1.45 26.51
C MET A 12 -6.75 1.96 26.74
N SER A 13 -7.13 3.03 26.05
CA SER A 13 -8.52 3.47 26.00
C SER A 13 -9.33 2.31 25.42
N ASN A 14 -10.43 1.91 26.05
CA ASN A 14 -11.39 1.02 25.43
C ASN A 14 -11.85 1.67 24.12
N VAL A 15 -11.31 1.17 23.01
CA VAL A 15 -11.63 1.68 21.68
C VAL A 15 -13.02 1.18 21.35
N ASN A 16 -14.01 2.08 21.33
CA ASN A 16 -15.39 1.74 20.95
C ASN A 16 -15.51 1.43 19.44
N THR A 17 -14.55 1.91 18.63
CA THR A 17 -14.48 1.68 17.19
C THR A 17 -13.04 1.81 16.70
N PHE A 18 -12.61 0.90 15.82
CA PHE A 18 -11.32 0.96 15.13
C PHE A 18 -11.30 1.95 13.96
N ARG A 19 -12.45 2.53 13.61
CA ARG A 19 -12.60 3.52 12.53
C ARG A 19 -12.63 4.97 13.02
N ALA A 20 -12.46 5.20 14.32
CA ALA A 20 -12.51 6.55 14.91
C ALA A 20 -11.28 7.42 14.64
N GLY A 21 -10.14 6.81 14.27
CA GLY A 21 -8.89 7.55 14.04
C GLY A 21 -8.77 8.15 12.63
N PRO A 22 -7.81 9.06 12.41
CA PRO A 22 -6.90 9.64 13.40
C PRO A 22 -7.56 10.71 14.26
N ASP A 23 -6.86 11.13 15.33
CA ASP A 23 -7.26 12.31 16.12
C ASP A 23 -7.03 13.62 15.32
N GLU A 24 -7.40 14.78 15.91
CA GLU A 24 -7.26 16.10 15.29
C GLU A 24 -5.81 16.50 14.97
N ARG A 25 -4.83 15.84 15.58
CA ARG A 25 -3.41 16.03 15.32
C ARG A 25 -2.86 15.02 14.29
N GLY A 26 -3.71 14.14 13.79
CA GLY A 26 -3.35 13.13 12.82
C GLY A 26 -2.73 11.86 13.41
N HIS A 27 -3.00 11.55 14.69
CA HIS A 27 -2.44 10.38 15.36
C HIS A 27 -3.43 9.22 15.49
N PHE A 28 -2.90 8.01 15.36
CA PHE A 28 -3.51 6.74 15.74
C PHE A 28 -2.78 6.25 17.00
N GLY A 29 -3.22 6.66 18.19
CA GLY A 29 -2.45 6.46 19.42
C GLY A 29 -1.09 7.17 19.37
N PRO A 30 0.06 6.49 19.51
CA PRO A 30 1.38 7.10 19.43
C PRO A 30 1.89 7.27 17.98
N TYR A 31 1.17 6.76 16.97
CA TYR A 31 1.58 6.71 15.59
C TYR A 31 0.93 7.82 14.75
N GLY A 32 1.54 8.18 13.62
CA GLY A 32 1.04 9.26 12.75
C GLY A 32 1.69 10.60 13.01
N GLY A 33 0.87 11.66 12.97
CA GLY A 33 1.32 13.04 13.20
C GLY A 33 1.89 13.73 11.94
N ARG A 34 2.55 14.89 12.15
CA ARG A 34 3.09 15.75 11.08
C ARG A 34 4.54 16.13 11.41
N TYR A 35 5.48 15.19 11.16
CA TYR A 35 6.91 15.40 11.41
C TYR A 35 7.59 15.90 10.14
N VAL A 36 7.31 17.15 9.79
CA VAL A 36 7.81 17.82 8.58
C VAL A 36 8.52 19.13 8.92
N ALA A 37 9.30 19.66 7.97
CA ALA A 37 9.89 20.98 8.11
C ALA A 37 8.81 22.07 8.23
N GLU A 38 9.08 23.12 9.01
CA GLU A 38 8.14 24.21 9.27
C GLU A 38 7.63 24.86 7.98
N THR A 39 8.50 24.97 6.97
CA THR A 39 8.18 25.54 5.66
C THR A 39 7.13 24.74 4.89
N LEU A 40 6.96 23.45 5.20
CA LEU A 40 5.97 22.57 4.56
C LEU A 40 4.61 22.58 5.30
N MET A 41 4.57 22.99 6.57
CA MET A 41 3.37 22.94 7.40
C MET A 41 2.17 23.71 6.80
N PRO A 42 2.30 24.93 6.26
CA PRO A 42 1.17 25.62 5.64
C PRO A 42 0.51 24.81 4.54
N LEU A 43 1.31 24.19 3.66
CA LEU A 43 0.79 23.35 2.58
C LEU A 43 0.14 22.05 3.10
N ILE A 44 0.71 21.42 4.11
CA ILE A 44 0.11 20.23 4.73
C ILE A 44 -1.29 20.56 5.29
N LEU A 45 -1.43 21.71 5.96
CA LEU A 45 -2.73 22.17 6.46
C LEU A 45 -3.70 22.54 5.32
N GLU A 46 -3.20 23.12 4.22
CA GLU A 46 -4.00 23.38 3.02
C GLU A 46 -4.53 22.06 2.40
N VAL A 47 -3.67 21.05 2.29
CA VAL A 47 -4.06 19.71 1.79
C VAL A 47 -5.13 19.09 2.70
N GLU A 48 -4.95 19.19 4.03
CA GLU A 48 -5.93 18.67 4.99
C GLU A 48 -7.30 19.34 4.84
N GLN A 49 -7.35 20.67 4.78
CA GLN A 49 -8.59 21.40 4.60
C GLN A 49 -9.27 21.08 3.27
N ALA A 50 -8.49 20.99 2.19
CA ALA A 50 -9.00 20.63 0.88
C ALA A 50 -9.55 19.19 0.86
N TYR A 51 -8.87 18.24 1.53
CA TYR A 51 -9.33 16.86 1.67
C TYR A 51 -10.63 16.76 2.48
N ILE A 52 -10.72 17.45 3.62
CA ILE A 52 -11.94 17.49 4.45
C ILE A 52 -13.12 18.04 3.62
N ALA A 53 -12.90 19.13 2.91
CA ALA A 53 -13.91 19.74 2.06
C ALA A 53 -14.33 18.81 0.91
N ALA A 54 -13.38 18.16 0.24
CA ALA A 54 -13.65 17.22 -0.85
C ALA A 54 -14.42 15.98 -0.35
N LYS A 55 -14.08 15.45 0.83
CA LYS A 55 -14.77 14.31 1.45
C LYS A 55 -16.24 14.61 1.76
N ALA A 56 -16.56 15.85 2.09
CA ALA A 56 -17.92 16.31 2.38
C ALA A 56 -18.71 16.74 1.13
N ASP A 57 -18.06 16.85 -0.03
CA ASP A 57 -18.69 17.33 -1.26
C ASP A 57 -19.24 16.18 -2.12
N PRO A 58 -20.58 16.06 -2.26
CA PRO A 58 -21.19 15.05 -3.13
C PRO A 58 -20.75 15.14 -4.61
N ALA A 59 -20.39 16.34 -5.10
CA ALA A 59 -19.94 16.51 -6.47
C ALA A 59 -18.55 15.90 -6.68
N PHE A 60 -17.65 16.02 -5.69
CA PHE A 60 -16.35 15.33 -5.72
C PHE A 60 -16.54 13.82 -5.73
N ARG A 61 -17.42 13.31 -4.88
CA ARG A 61 -17.70 11.88 -4.81
C ARG A 61 -18.28 11.38 -6.16
N ALA A 62 -19.27 12.06 -6.71
CA ALA A 62 -19.87 11.68 -7.99
C ALA A 62 -18.87 11.70 -9.16
N GLU A 63 -17.96 12.70 -9.20
CA GLU A 63 -16.90 12.76 -10.20
C GLU A 63 -15.91 11.60 -10.02
N MET A 64 -15.52 11.28 -8.78
CA MET A 64 -14.63 10.15 -8.47
C MET A 64 -15.28 8.82 -8.87
N ASP A 65 -16.55 8.59 -8.50
CA ASP A 65 -17.30 7.38 -8.83
C ASP A 65 -17.43 7.21 -10.36
N HIS A 66 -17.64 8.30 -11.10
CA HIS A 66 -17.65 8.28 -12.56
C HIS A 66 -16.32 7.77 -13.14
N TYR A 67 -15.17 8.31 -12.68
CA TYR A 67 -13.87 7.86 -13.17
C TYR A 67 -13.52 6.45 -12.68
N LEU A 68 -13.88 6.08 -11.46
CA LEU A 68 -13.71 4.71 -10.98
C LEU A 68 -14.43 3.70 -11.87
N ALA A 69 -15.68 4.00 -12.26
CA ALA A 69 -16.47 3.11 -13.09
C ALA A 69 -16.00 3.09 -14.55
N HIS A 70 -15.83 4.27 -15.18
CA HIS A 70 -15.67 4.38 -16.63
C HIS A 70 -14.22 4.48 -17.11
N TYR A 71 -13.28 4.78 -16.21
CA TYR A 71 -11.86 4.88 -16.56
C TYR A 71 -10.99 3.82 -15.86
N VAL A 72 -11.21 3.61 -14.58
CA VAL A 72 -10.47 2.59 -13.80
C VAL A 72 -11.00 1.18 -14.07
N GLY A 73 -12.30 1.04 -14.35
CA GLY A 73 -12.95 -0.25 -14.61
C GLY A 73 -13.47 -0.95 -13.35
N ARG A 74 -13.85 -0.16 -12.33
CA ARG A 74 -14.45 -0.71 -11.11
C ARG A 74 -15.97 -0.91 -11.26
N PRO A 75 -16.60 -1.81 -10.49
CA PRO A 75 -15.99 -2.66 -9.45
C PRO A 75 -15.07 -3.74 -10.02
N SER A 76 -13.90 -3.94 -9.37
CA SER A 76 -13.04 -5.09 -9.70
C SER A 76 -13.77 -6.38 -9.34
N PRO A 77 -13.63 -7.47 -10.13
CA PRO A 77 -14.31 -8.73 -9.82
C PRO A 77 -13.85 -9.34 -8.49
N LEU A 78 -14.78 -10.01 -7.80
CA LEU A 78 -14.49 -10.99 -6.77
C LEU A 78 -14.53 -12.37 -7.43
N TYR A 79 -13.39 -13.05 -7.51
CA TYR A 79 -13.22 -14.30 -8.24
C TYR A 79 -13.02 -15.47 -7.29
N PHE A 80 -13.85 -16.51 -7.42
CA PHE A 80 -13.66 -17.77 -6.69
C PHE A 80 -12.53 -18.56 -7.34
N ALA A 81 -11.41 -18.70 -6.64
CA ALA A 81 -10.22 -19.43 -7.09
C ALA A 81 -10.45 -20.93 -6.88
N GLN A 82 -11.26 -21.55 -7.76
CA GLN A 82 -11.76 -22.90 -7.60
C GLN A 82 -10.64 -23.93 -7.58
N ARG A 83 -9.74 -23.92 -8.56
CA ARG A 83 -8.68 -24.94 -8.65
C ARG A 83 -7.67 -24.80 -7.53
N LEU A 84 -7.39 -23.58 -7.08
CA LEU A 84 -6.54 -23.33 -5.91
C LEU A 84 -7.21 -23.84 -4.64
N THR A 85 -8.51 -23.58 -4.46
CA THR A 85 -9.32 -24.09 -3.34
C THR A 85 -9.31 -25.61 -3.30
N GLU A 86 -9.56 -26.28 -4.43
CA GLU A 86 -9.54 -27.73 -4.55
C GLU A 86 -8.13 -28.31 -4.26
N HIS A 87 -7.08 -27.67 -4.77
CA HIS A 87 -5.69 -28.09 -4.60
C HIS A 87 -5.22 -28.00 -3.15
N LEU A 88 -5.53 -26.90 -2.47
CA LEU A 88 -5.11 -26.68 -1.07
C LEU A 88 -6.00 -27.44 -0.08
N GLY A 89 -7.27 -27.64 -0.43
CA GLY A 89 -8.29 -28.11 0.52
C GLY A 89 -8.61 -27.05 1.58
N GLY A 90 -9.56 -27.35 2.48
CA GLY A 90 -9.97 -26.39 3.53
C GLY A 90 -10.78 -25.21 3.00
N ALA A 91 -10.37 -23.99 3.33
CA ALA A 91 -11.14 -22.77 3.06
C ALA A 91 -11.46 -22.53 1.58
N LYS A 92 -12.63 -21.94 1.29
CA LYS A 92 -12.95 -21.33 0.00
C LYS A 92 -12.13 -20.06 -0.19
N ILE A 93 -11.41 -19.96 -1.30
CA ILE A 93 -10.49 -18.86 -1.58
C ILE A 93 -11.07 -17.95 -2.66
N TYR A 94 -11.22 -16.68 -2.33
CA TYR A 94 -11.65 -15.64 -3.25
C TYR A 94 -10.53 -14.62 -3.47
N PHE A 95 -10.34 -14.18 -4.72
CA PHE A 95 -9.45 -13.09 -5.08
C PHE A 95 -10.25 -11.84 -5.40
N LYS A 96 -9.96 -10.73 -4.70
CA LYS A 96 -10.37 -9.41 -5.14
C LYS A 96 -9.40 -8.97 -6.24
N ARG A 97 -9.88 -8.90 -7.48
CA ARG A 97 -9.10 -8.81 -8.71
C ARG A 97 -8.69 -7.36 -9.06
N ASP A 98 -8.01 -6.65 -8.14
CA ASP A 98 -7.55 -5.26 -8.37
C ASP A 98 -6.42 -5.15 -9.41
N GLU A 99 -5.78 -6.25 -9.79
CA GLU A 99 -4.83 -6.31 -10.89
C GLU A 99 -5.48 -6.12 -12.26
N LEU A 100 -6.80 -6.21 -12.36
CA LEU A 100 -7.58 -5.94 -13.58
C LEU A 100 -7.93 -4.47 -13.76
N ASN A 101 -7.74 -3.64 -12.75
CA ASN A 101 -7.93 -2.20 -12.86
C ASN A 101 -7.02 -1.60 -13.93
N HIS A 102 -7.43 -0.48 -14.52
CA HIS A 102 -6.56 0.30 -15.40
C HIS A 102 -5.22 0.58 -14.70
N THR A 103 -4.11 0.46 -15.43
CA THR A 103 -2.71 0.42 -14.97
C THR A 103 -2.23 -0.91 -14.35
N GLY A 104 -3.14 -1.84 -14.02
CA GLY A 104 -2.79 -3.20 -13.57
C GLY A 104 -2.55 -3.33 -12.07
N ALA A 105 -3.09 -2.44 -11.25
CA ALA A 105 -2.96 -2.49 -9.78
C ALA A 105 -3.98 -1.58 -9.07
N HIS A 106 -4.08 -1.72 -7.74
CA HIS A 106 -4.92 -0.89 -6.86
C HIS A 106 -4.49 0.59 -6.79
N LYS A 107 -3.26 0.93 -7.17
CA LYS A 107 -2.68 2.28 -7.00
C LYS A 107 -3.49 3.38 -7.68
N ILE A 108 -4.16 3.06 -8.78
CA ILE A 108 -4.95 3.99 -9.58
C ILE A 108 -6.08 4.65 -8.77
N ASN A 109 -6.70 3.92 -7.82
CA ASN A 109 -7.78 4.45 -6.98
C ASN A 109 -7.32 5.67 -6.18
N ASN A 110 -6.20 5.53 -5.50
CA ASN A 110 -5.60 6.59 -4.69
C ASN A 110 -5.08 7.75 -5.57
N CYS A 111 -4.38 7.45 -6.67
CA CYS A 111 -3.86 8.48 -7.57
C CYS A 111 -4.99 9.33 -8.15
N LEU A 112 -6.13 8.71 -8.51
CA LEU A 112 -7.31 9.43 -8.98
C LEU A 112 -7.78 10.45 -7.93
N GLY A 113 -8.03 10.01 -6.70
CA GLY A 113 -8.50 10.89 -5.62
C GLY A 113 -7.53 12.03 -5.33
N GLN A 114 -6.23 11.75 -5.22
CA GLN A 114 -5.21 12.76 -4.91
C GLN A 114 -5.03 13.76 -6.06
N VAL A 115 -4.99 13.34 -7.32
CA VAL A 115 -4.80 14.26 -8.46
C VAL A 115 -6.07 15.10 -8.70
N MET A 116 -7.27 14.54 -8.49
CA MET A 116 -8.52 15.32 -8.48
C MET A 116 -8.50 16.39 -7.38
N LEU A 117 -8.02 16.06 -6.18
CA LEU A 117 -7.84 17.01 -5.09
C LEU A 117 -6.84 18.12 -5.47
N ALA A 118 -5.67 17.75 -6.02
CA ALA A 118 -4.66 18.68 -6.50
C ALA A 118 -5.22 19.68 -7.52
N ARG A 119 -6.04 19.19 -8.45
CA ARG A 119 -6.72 20.02 -9.46
C ARG A 119 -7.66 21.03 -8.80
N ARG A 120 -8.43 20.62 -7.78
CA ARG A 120 -9.32 21.53 -7.02
C ARG A 120 -8.53 22.57 -6.23
N MET A 121 -7.35 22.23 -5.74
CA MET A 121 -6.43 23.16 -5.08
C MET A 121 -5.72 24.11 -6.08
N GLY A 122 -5.98 24.00 -7.38
CA GLY A 122 -5.32 24.82 -8.41
C GLY A 122 -3.87 24.48 -8.68
N LYS A 123 -3.36 23.34 -8.17
CA LYS A 123 -2.00 22.88 -8.43
C LYS A 123 -1.86 22.47 -9.92
N LYS A 124 -0.70 22.73 -10.50
CA LYS A 124 -0.43 22.48 -11.92
C LYS A 124 0.54 21.34 -12.17
N ARG A 125 1.28 20.97 -11.15
CA ARG A 125 2.31 19.93 -11.21
C ARG A 125 2.06 18.87 -10.15
N ILE A 126 2.20 17.61 -10.57
CA ILE A 126 2.18 16.45 -9.69
C ILE A 126 3.60 15.91 -9.59
N ILE A 127 4.03 15.60 -8.37
CA ILE A 127 5.20 14.77 -8.15
C ILE A 127 4.80 13.49 -7.41
N ALA A 128 5.55 12.42 -7.63
CA ALA A 128 5.35 11.14 -6.97
C ALA A 128 6.70 10.44 -6.76
N GLU A 129 6.75 9.54 -5.80
CA GLU A 129 7.79 8.53 -5.67
C GLU A 129 7.33 7.20 -6.27
N THR A 130 8.27 6.31 -6.59
CA THR A 130 7.92 4.93 -6.95
C THR A 130 9.10 3.99 -6.75
N GLY A 131 8.82 2.74 -6.33
CA GLY A 131 9.76 1.61 -6.32
C GLY A 131 9.46 0.67 -7.49
N ALA A 132 8.47 -0.20 -7.37
CA ALA A 132 8.04 -1.11 -8.44
C ALA A 132 7.52 -0.42 -9.72
N GLY A 133 7.39 0.90 -9.73
CA GLY A 133 6.89 1.67 -10.86
C GLY A 133 5.37 1.75 -10.96
N GLN A 134 4.60 0.94 -10.24
CA GLN A 134 3.13 0.92 -10.35
C GLN A 134 2.48 2.23 -9.88
N HIS A 135 2.99 2.81 -8.78
CA HIS A 135 2.49 4.11 -8.33
C HIS A 135 2.85 5.23 -9.33
N GLY A 136 4.10 5.23 -9.81
CA GLY A 136 4.53 6.19 -10.84
C GLY A 136 3.70 6.12 -12.12
N VAL A 137 3.42 4.91 -12.61
CA VAL A 137 2.55 4.71 -13.80
C VAL A 137 1.13 5.21 -13.50
N ALA A 138 0.55 4.87 -12.35
CA ALA A 138 -0.79 5.33 -12.00
C ALA A 138 -0.87 6.86 -11.89
N THR A 139 0.12 7.49 -11.24
CA THR A 139 0.20 8.95 -11.12
C THR A 139 0.37 9.62 -12.49
N ALA A 140 1.30 9.13 -13.32
CA ALA A 140 1.51 9.63 -14.67
C ALA A 140 0.25 9.49 -15.53
N THR A 141 -0.48 8.38 -15.40
CA THR A 141 -1.73 8.11 -16.11
C THR A 141 -2.80 9.16 -15.76
N ILE A 142 -3.02 9.41 -14.46
CA ILE A 142 -4.04 10.37 -14.03
C ILE A 142 -3.59 11.82 -14.29
N ALA A 143 -2.30 12.13 -14.16
CA ALA A 143 -1.78 13.43 -14.54
C ALA A 143 -1.99 13.72 -16.03
N ALA A 144 -1.73 12.74 -16.91
CA ALA A 144 -2.01 12.84 -18.34
C ALA A 144 -3.50 13.04 -18.63
N LEU A 145 -4.40 12.27 -17.95
CA LEU A 145 -5.84 12.40 -18.08
C LEU A 145 -6.32 13.82 -17.79
N PHE A 146 -5.75 14.48 -16.77
CA PHE A 146 -6.15 15.84 -16.38
C PHE A 146 -5.25 16.96 -16.94
N GLY A 147 -4.32 16.62 -17.85
CA GLY A 147 -3.45 17.61 -18.50
C GLY A 147 -2.46 18.31 -17.54
N MET A 148 -2.05 17.62 -16.46
CA MET A 148 -1.11 18.15 -15.47
C MET A 148 0.32 17.66 -15.75
N SER A 149 1.33 18.51 -15.49
CA SER A 149 2.72 18.06 -15.57
C SER A 149 3.01 17.06 -14.43
N CYS A 150 3.85 16.04 -14.73
CA CYS A 150 4.17 14.98 -13.77
C CYS A 150 5.68 14.72 -13.75
N SER A 151 6.28 14.64 -12.56
CA SER A 151 7.64 14.15 -12.36
C SER A 151 7.62 13.03 -11.33
N VAL A 152 8.21 11.88 -11.67
CA VAL A 152 8.24 10.67 -10.83
C VAL A 152 9.67 10.41 -10.39
N TYR A 153 9.93 10.46 -9.09
CA TYR A 153 11.21 10.13 -8.48
C TYR A 153 11.31 8.62 -8.30
N MET A 154 12.37 8.04 -8.82
CA MET A 154 12.58 6.59 -8.79
C MET A 154 14.04 6.28 -8.53
N GLY A 155 14.31 5.37 -7.62
CA GLY A 155 15.67 4.92 -7.33
C GLY A 155 16.35 4.32 -8.56
N ALA A 156 17.63 4.61 -8.74
CA ALA A 156 18.38 4.13 -9.90
C ALA A 156 18.40 2.58 -9.98
N THR A 157 18.46 1.91 -8.83
CA THR A 157 18.35 0.46 -8.73
C THR A 157 16.99 -0.05 -9.22
N ASP A 158 15.90 0.62 -8.82
CA ASP A 158 14.54 0.27 -9.21
C ASP A 158 14.26 0.57 -10.69
N ILE A 159 14.85 1.63 -11.25
CA ILE A 159 14.78 1.95 -12.69
C ILE A 159 15.28 0.76 -13.53
N GLU A 160 16.40 0.16 -13.14
CA GLU A 160 16.95 -1.00 -13.85
C GLU A 160 16.05 -2.24 -13.72
N ARG A 161 15.49 -2.48 -12.53
CA ARG A 161 14.59 -3.62 -12.26
C ARG A 161 13.26 -3.50 -12.99
N GLN A 162 12.75 -2.29 -13.21
CA GLN A 162 11.39 -2.03 -13.64
C GLN A 162 11.31 -1.20 -14.95
N LYS A 163 12.21 -1.45 -15.89
CA LYS A 163 12.29 -0.77 -17.20
C LYS A 163 10.94 -0.65 -17.94
N PRO A 164 10.08 -1.66 -17.99
CA PRO A 164 8.78 -1.54 -18.65
C PRO A 164 7.91 -0.44 -18.06
N ASN A 165 7.88 -0.29 -16.73
CA ASN A 165 7.11 0.77 -16.06
C ASN A 165 7.74 2.15 -16.29
N VAL A 166 9.08 2.24 -16.30
CA VAL A 166 9.80 3.48 -16.65
C VAL A 166 9.41 3.95 -18.06
N PHE A 167 9.39 3.03 -19.02
CA PHE A 167 8.98 3.34 -20.38
C PHE A 167 7.51 3.79 -20.46
N ARG A 168 6.61 3.12 -19.74
CA ARG A 168 5.19 3.53 -19.66
C ARG A 168 5.04 4.94 -19.11
N MET A 169 5.72 5.31 -18.03
CA MET A 169 5.69 6.66 -17.45
C MET A 169 6.13 7.71 -18.46
N ARG A 170 7.22 7.45 -19.20
CA ARG A 170 7.73 8.37 -20.25
C ARG A 170 6.74 8.52 -21.41
N LEU A 171 6.10 7.44 -21.85
CA LEU A 171 5.05 7.49 -22.88
C LEU A 171 3.83 8.30 -22.46
N LEU A 172 3.51 8.30 -21.17
CA LEU A 172 2.44 9.10 -20.56
C LEU A 172 2.84 10.57 -20.36
N GLY A 173 4.04 10.97 -20.79
CA GLY A 173 4.54 12.33 -20.69
C GLY A 173 5.13 12.72 -19.34
N ALA A 174 5.30 11.76 -18.42
CA ALA A 174 5.96 12.03 -17.16
C ALA A 174 7.48 12.05 -17.28
N GLU A 175 8.12 12.97 -16.57
CA GLU A 175 9.55 12.95 -16.32
C GLU A 175 9.87 11.88 -15.25
N VAL A 176 10.78 10.96 -15.56
CA VAL A 176 11.31 10.02 -14.55
C VAL A 176 12.65 10.54 -14.07
N VAL A 177 12.69 10.96 -12.80
CA VAL A 177 13.88 11.54 -12.15
C VAL A 177 14.64 10.44 -11.43
N PRO A 178 15.85 10.06 -11.90
CA PRO A 178 16.64 9.02 -11.24
C PRO A 178 17.23 9.52 -9.92
N VAL A 179 17.06 8.73 -8.86
CA VAL A 179 17.64 8.99 -7.54
C VAL A 179 18.80 8.04 -7.30
N THR A 180 19.99 8.60 -7.18
CA THR A 180 21.25 7.84 -7.01
C THR A 180 21.80 7.89 -5.58
N SER A 181 21.17 8.64 -4.69
CA SER A 181 21.55 8.71 -3.28
C SER A 181 21.10 7.47 -2.51
N GLY A 182 21.80 7.13 -1.44
CA GLY A 182 21.51 5.96 -0.61
C GLY A 182 21.63 4.64 -1.37
N ALA A 183 20.69 3.71 -1.15
CA ALA A 183 20.60 2.44 -1.86
C ALA A 183 19.98 2.56 -3.26
N GLY A 184 19.49 3.77 -3.62
CA GLY A 184 18.81 3.99 -4.89
C GLY A 184 17.48 3.24 -5.02
N THR A 185 16.71 3.15 -3.93
CA THR A 185 15.43 2.45 -3.84
C THR A 185 14.28 3.39 -3.44
N LEU A 186 13.10 2.82 -3.19
CA LEU A 186 11.87 3.56 -2.86
C LEU A 186 12.06 4.57 -1.71
N LYS A 187 12.78 4.21 -0.64
CA LYS A 187 13.02 5.12 0.50
C LYS A 187 13.72 6.40 0.06
N ASP A 188 14.74 6.26 -0.79
CA ASP A 188 15.52 7.39 -1.27
C ASP A 188 14.73 8.24 -2.27
N ALA A 189 13.90 7.59 -3.09
CA ALA A 189 12.96 8.28 -3.98
C ALA A 189 11.95 9.14 -3.19
N MET A 190 11.42 8.65 -2.06
CA MET A 190 10.55 9.43 -1.16
C MET A 190 11.27 10.63 -0.57
N ASN A 191 12.52 10.46 -0.14
CA ASN A 191 13.33 11.57 0.39
C ASN A 191 13.51 12.68 -0.65
N ASP A 192 13.84 12.34 -1.89
CA ASP A 192 14.06 13.33 -2.95
C ASP A 192 12.74 13.99 -3.40
N ALA A 193 11.65 13.23 -3.47
CA ALA A 193 10.32 13.79 -3.74
C ALA A 193 9.91 14.81 -2.67
N LEU A 194 10.14 14.51 -1.38
CA LEU A 194 9.88 15.44 -0.27
C LEU A 194 10.74 16.72 -0.38
N ARG A 195 12.03 16.59 -0.71
CA ARG A 195 12.91 17.77 -0.93
C ARG A 195 12.42 18.63 -2.09
N ALA A 196 12.03 18.00 -3.19
CA ALA A 196 11.51 18.70 -4.36
C ALA A 196 10.17 19.39 -4.05
N TRP A 197 9.34 18.80 -3.19
CA TRP A 197 8.07 19.39 -2.78
C TRP A 197 8.28 20.66 -1.94
N VAL A 198 9.18 20.61 -0.95
CA VAL A 198 9.55 21.78 -0.13
C VAL A 198 10.05 22.94 -0.99
N ALA A 199 10.75 22.66 -2.10
CA ALA A 199 11.29 23.68 -2.99
C ALA A 199 10.23 24.36 -3.89
N ARG A 200 9.01 23.79 -4.04
CA ARG A 200 7.96 24.27 -4.98
C ARG A 200 6.55 24.03 -4.44
N VAL A 201 6.29 24.48 -3.23
CA VAL A 201 5.02 24.27 -2.51
C VAL A 201 3.79 24.90 -3.20
N ASP A 202 3.97 26.02 -3.91
CA ASP A 202 2.87 26.82 -4.44
C ASP A 202 2.14 26.13 -5.59
N ASP A 203 2.87 25.53 -6.53
CA ASP A 203 2.32 24.98 -7.77
C ASP A 203 2.30 23.44 -7.81
N THR A 204 2.92 22.78 -6.84
CA THR A 204 3.18 21.34 -6.85
C THR A 204 2.38 20.60 -5.78
N PHE A 205 1.77 19.49 -6.15
CA PHE A 205 1.15 18.54 -5.24
C PHE A 205 1.97 17.24 -5.22
N TYR A 206 2.28 16.76 -4.02
CA TYR A 206 2.92 15.45 -3.85
C TYR A 206 1.85 14.37 -3.72
N CYS A 207 1.77 13.47 -4.71
CA CYS A 207 0.90 12.31 -4.71
C CYS A 207 1.61 11.13 -4.05
N ILE A 208 1.31 10.84 -2.79
CA ILE A 208 1.94 9.75 -2.03
C ILE A 208 1.26 8.41 -2.35
N GLY A 209 2.07 7.38 -2.63
CA GLY A 209 1.62 6.09 -3.13
C GLY A 209 1.15 5.09 -2.08
N THR A 210 1.22 5.40 -0.79
CA THR A 210 0.85 4.49 0.30
C THR A 210 0.26 5.22 1.50
N VAL A 211 -0.22 4.48 2.51
CA VAL A 211 -0.80 5.02 3.77
C VAL A 211 0.29 5.51 4.75
N ALA A 212 1.37 6.11 4.23
CA ALA A 212 2.46 6.70 4.98
C ALA A 212 2.53 8.21 4.69
N GLY A 213 3.49 8.88 5.30
CA GLY A 213 3.65 10.33 5.18
C GLY A 213 2.97 11.11 6.30
N PRO A 214 3.14 12.44 6.32
CA PRO A 214 2.51 13.29 7.33
C PRO A 214 0.99 13.29 7.19
N HIS A 215 0.27 13.41 8.30
CA HIS A 215 -1.17 13.64 8.21
C HIS A 215 -1.47 14.89 7.32
N PRO A 216 -2.46 14.82 6.39
CA PRO A 216 -3.57 13.86 6.29
C PRO A 216 -3.32 12.64 5.40
N TYR A 217 -2.14 12.47 4.80
CA TYR A 217 -1.89 11.44 3.78
C TYR A 217 -2.31 10.03 4.18
N PRO A 218 -1.96 9.50 5.38
CA PRO A 218 -2.38 8.14 5.74
C PRO A 218 -3.89 7.93 5.68
N ALA A 219 -4.66 8.86 6.25
CA ALA A 219 -6.12 8.79 6.26
C ALA A 219 -6.71 9.02 4.86
N MET A 220 -6.17 9.97 4.10
CA MET A 220 -6.62 10.29 2.75
C MET A 220 -6.40 9.12 1.79
N VAL A 221 -5.21 8.52 1.79
CA VAL A 221 -4.90 7.35 0.96
C VAL A 221 -5.77 6.16 1.35
N ARG A 222 -5.96 5.90 2.65
CA ARG A 222 -6.88 4.88 3.15
C ARG A 222 -8.29 5.07 2.58
N ASP A 223 -8.84 6.28 2.69
CA ASP A 223 -10.21 6.56 2.27
C ASP A 223 -10.38 6.34 0.76
N PHE A 224 -9.42 6.77 -0.07
CA PHE A 224 -9.45 6.52 -1.51
C PHE A 224 -9.26 5.05 -1.89
N GLN A 225 -8.63 4.24 -1.03
CA GLN A 225 -8.48 2.81 -1.24
C GLN A 225 -9.64 1.99 -0.66
N SER A 226 -10.48 2.55 0.22
CA SER A 226 -11.54 1.82 0.92
C SER A 226 -12.59 1.23 -0.01
N VAL A 227 -12.70 1.72 -1.23
CA VAL A 227 -13.52 1.14 -2.31
C VAL A 227 -13.24 -0.36 -2.51
N ILE A 228 -12.01 -0.83 -2.22
CA ILE A 228 -11.64 -2.25 -2.32
C ILE A 228 -12.50 -3.10 -1.36
N GLY A 229 -12.53 -2.73 -0.09
CA GLY A 229 -13.27 -3.46 0.93
C GLY A 229 -14.78 -3.22 0.87
N GLU A 230 -15.21 -2.02 0.45
CA GLU A 230 -16.63 -1.72 0.20
C GLU A 230 -17.19 -2.69 -0.85
N GLU A 231 -16.52 -2.82 -1.98
CA GLU A 231 -16.90 -3.76 -3.04
C GLU A 231 -16.82 -5.23 -2.59
N VAL A 232 -15.80 -5.61 -1.82
CA VAL A 232 -15.69 -6.97 -1.27
C VAL A 232 -16.91 -7.29 -0.41
N ARG A 233 -17.34 -6.36 0.45
CA ARG A 233 -18.52 -6.56 1.31
C ARG A 233 -19.77 -6.84 0.48
N GLU A 234 -20.03 -6.06 -0.55
CA GLU A 234 -21.19 -6.23 -1.43
C GLU A 234 -21.10 -7.54 -2.24
N GLN A 235 -19.95 -7.79 -2.84
CA GLN A 235 -19.75 -8.93 -3.74
C GLN A 235 -19.77 -10.27 -2.99
N ILE A 236 -19.18 -10.36 -1.80
CA ILE A 236 -19.18 -11.61 -1.01
C ILE A 236 -20.58 -11.89 -0.43
N MET A 237 -21.32 -10.84 -0.02
CA MET A 237 -22.71 -10.98 0.40
C MET A 237 -23.60 -11.47 -0.75
N ALA A 238 -23.36 -11.01 -1.98
CA ALA A 238 -24.08 -11.47 -3.15
C ALA A 238 -23.74 -12.94 -3.51
N ALA A 239 -22.47 -13.34 -3.34
CA ALA A 239 -21.98 -14.68 -3.71
C ALA A 239 -22.29 -15.76 -2.66
N GLU A 240 -22.14 -15.44 -1.36
CA GLU A 240 -22.16 -16.42 -0.25
C GLU A 240 -23.21 -16.10 0.82
N GLY A 241 -23.93 -14.98 0.73
CA GLY A 241 -24.98 -14.57 1.68
C GLY A 241 -24.46 -14.14 3.06
N ARG A 242 -23.13 -14.03 3.24
CA ARG A 242 -22.49 -13.65 4.52
C ARG A 242 -21.17 -12.96 4.32
N LEU A 243 -20.67 -12.31 5.37
CA LEU A 243 -19.34 -11.71 5.39
C LEU A 243 -18.23 -12.78 5.31
N PRO A 244 -17.01 -12.40 4.86
CA PRO A 244 -15.87 -13.31 4.87
C PRO A 244 -15.44 -13.59 6.32
N ASP A 245 -14.88 -14.79 6.55
CA ASP A 245 -14.28 -15.12 7.84
C ASP A 245 -12.89 -14.54 7.98
N THR A 246 -12.13 -14.47 6.86
CA THR A 246 -10.75 -13.94 6.87
C THR A 246 -10.47 -13.10 5.64
N LEU A 247 -9.84 -11.94 5.85
CA LEU A 247 -9.24 -11.09 4.83
C LEU A 247 -7.72 -11.23 4.86
N VAL A 248 -7.09 -11.32 3.69
CA VAL A 248 -5.62 -11.42 3.58
C VAL A 248 -5.10 -10.40 2.56
N ALA A 249 -4.03 -9.68 2.91
CA ALA A 249 -3.35 -8.77 1.99
C ALA A 249 -1.86 -8.66 2.30
N CYS A 250 -1.03 -8.41 1.29
CA CYS A 250 0.39 -8.07 1.48
C CYS A 250 0.55 -6.63 1.95
N ILE A 251 1.64 -6.34 2.65
CA ILE A 251 1.98 -4.99 3.10
C ILE A 251 3.46 -4.66 2.87
N GLY A 252 3.71 -3.52 2.20
CA GLY A 252 4.89 -2.70 2.35
C GLY A 252 4.47 -1.49 3.19
N GLY A 253 4.21 -0.34 2.57
CA GLY A 253 3.55 0.77 3.28
C GLY A 253 2.09 0.49 3.67
N GLY A 254 1.39 -0.45 3.01
CA GLY A 254 0.14 -1.05 3.46
C GLY A 254 -1.15 -0.50 2.84
N SER A 255 -1.12 0.27 1.73
CA SER A 255 -2.32 0.92 1.21
C SER A 255 -3.39 -0.05 0.68
N ASN A 256 -2.99 -1.14 0.01
CA ASN A 256 -3.96 -2.14 -0.47
C ASN A 256 -4.64 -2.88 0.69
N ALA A 257 -3.87 -3.24 1.71
CA ALA A 257 -4.37 -3.90 2.91
C ALA A 257 -5.33 -2.99 3.67
N MET A 258 -4.97 -1.72 3.86
CA MET A 258 -5.83 -0.76 4.54
C MET A 258 -7.13 -0.52 3.77
N GLY A 259 -7.08 -0.44 2.43
CA GLY A 259 -8.26 -0.33 1.59
C GLY A 259 -9.20 -1.53 1.71
N LEU A 260 -8.65 -2.74 1.80
CA LEU A 260 -9.43 -3.95 2.02
C LEU A 260 -10.00 -4.03 3.45
N PHE A 261 -9.19 -3.71 4.47
CA PHE A 261 -9.52 -3.97 5.88
C PHE A 261 -10.41 -2.89 6.49
N TYR A 262 -10.24 -1.62 6.12
CA TYR A 262 -10.90 -0.49 6.77
C TYR A 262 -12.43 -0.63 6.85
N PRO A 263 -13.17 -1.04 5.80
CA PRO A 263 -14.62 -1.25 5.91
C PRO A 263 -15.04 -2.36 6.87
N PHE A 264 -14.10 -3.23 7.29
CA PHE A 264 -14.36 -4.37 8.17
C PHE A 264 -13.74 -4.21 9.57
N LEU A 265 -13.08 -3.09 9.88
CA LEU A 265 -12.37 -2.94 11.14
C LEU A 265 -13.27 -3.12 12.37
N ASP A 266 -14.52 -2.70 12.29
CA ASP A 266 -15.50 -2.81 13.38
C ASP A 266 -16.36 -4.10 13.30
N GLU A 267 -16.01 -5.05 12.40
CA GLU A 267 -16.67 -6.37 12.30
C GLU A 267 -15.86 -7.42 13.06
N PRO A 268 -16.19 -7.75 14.31
CA PRO A 268 -15.37 -8.64 15.13
C PRO A 268 -15.31 -10.08 14.62
N SER A 269 -16.30 -10.48 13.80
CA SER A 269 -16.34 -11.82 13.17
C SER A 269 -15.37 -11.96 11.99
N VAL A 270 -14.83 -10.86 11.46
CA VAL A 270 -13.92 -10.88 10.31
C VAL A 270 -12.48 -10.79 10.80
N ALA A 271 -11.72 -11.86 10.69
CA ALA A 271 -10.29 -11.89 10.95
C ALA A 271 -9.53 -11.20 9.80
N MET A 272 -8.39 -10.58 10.12
CA MET A 272 -7.55 -9.90 9.14
C MET A 272 -6.10 -10.31 9.30
N THR A 273 -5.46 -10.69 8.20
CA THR A 273 -4.05 -11.08 8.16
C THR A 273 -3.30 -10.24 7.13
N ALA A 274 -2.32 -9.51 7.58
CA ALA A 274 -1.42 -8.73 6.75
C ALA A 274 -0.05 -9.41 6.65
N VAL A 275 0.53 -9.46 5.45
CA VAL A 275 1.73 -10.26 5.17
C VAL A 275 2.88 -9.34 4.77
N GLU A 276 3.91 -9.26 5.61
CA GLU A 276 5.16 -8.55 5.37
C GLU A 276 6.12 -9.38 4.52
N ALA A 277 7.09 -8.72 3.88
CA ALA A 277 8.16 -9.41 3.16
C ALA A 277 9.30 -9.80 4.12
N ALA A 278 9.49 -11.10 4.34
CA ALA A 278 10.60 -11.64 5.11
C ALA A 278 11.92 -11.74 4.32
N GLY A 279 11.92 -11.37 3.03
CA GLY A 279 13.13 -11.40 2.20
C GLY A 279 13.83 -12.77 2.23
N HIS A 280 15.07 -12.76 2.67
CA HIS A 280 15.87 -13.99 2.85
C HIS A 280 15.69 -14.67 4.21
N GLY A 281 14.78 -14.16 5.05
CA GLY A 281 14.52 -14.58 6.43
C GLY A 281 14.76 -13.44 7.42
N ILE A 282 13.89 -13.31 8.43
CA ILE A 282 13.98 -12.23 9.44
C ILE A 282 15.33 -12.27 10.16
N GLU A 283 15.81 -13.46 10.47
CA GLU A 283 17.07 -13.71 11.20
C GLU A 283 18.31 -13.27 10.41
N THR A 284 18.21 -13.09 9.11
CA THR A 284 19.33 -12.64 8.26
C THR A 284 19.54 -11.13 8.30
N GLY A 285 18.54 -10.38 8.78
CA GLY A 285 18.49 -8.92 8.68
C GLY A 285 18.20 -8.41 7.26
N GLN A 286 18.06 -9.28 6.26
CA GLN A 286 17.73 -8.94 4.88
C GLN A 286 16.23 -9.17 4.63
N HIS A 287 15.40 -8.26 5.14
CA HIS A 287 13.95 -8.31 5.06
C HIS A 287 13.34 -6.91 5.07
N ALA A 288 12.04 -6.80 4.80
CA ALA A 288 11.26 -5.54 4.86
C ALA A 288 10.10 -5.63 5.87
N ALA A 289 10.19 -6.54 6.87
CA ALA A 289 9.15 -6.77 7.86
C ALA A 289 9.28 -5.78 9.03
N SER A 290 8.71 -4.59 8.87
CA SER A 290 8.87 -3.46 9.80
C SER A 290 8.13 -3.65 11.13
N LEU A 291 7.01 -4.38 11.16
CA LEU A 291 6.29 -4.69 12.40
C LEU A 291 6.95 -5.85 13.15
N THR A 292 7.45 -6.84 12.42
CA THR A 292 8.10 -8.02 13.03
C THR A 292 9.50 -7.69 13.57
N GLY A 293 10.32 -6.95 12.81
CA GLY A 293 11.73 -6.70 13.13
C GLY A 293 12.05 -5.25 13.52
N GLY A 294 11.09 -4.34 13.41
CA GLY A 294 11.32 -2.91 13.63
C GLY A 294 10.91 -2.42 15.01
N ARG A 295 10.99 -1.13 15.21
CA ARG A 295 10.58 -0.42 16.42
C ARG A 295 10.05 0.97 16.09
N LEU A 296 9.37 1.62 17.05
CA LEU A 296 8.84 2.96 16.91
C LEU A 296 9.95 3.97 16.59
N GLY A 297 9.72 4.77 15.56
CA GLY A 297 10.55 5.90 15.17
C GLY A 297 9.78 6.85 14.24
N VAL A 298 10.49 7.75 13.56
CA VAL A 298 9.89 8.70 12.61
C VAL A 298 10.51 8.50 11.23
N LEU A 299 9.67 8.29 10.24
CA LEU A 299 10.08 8.13 8.84
C LEU A 299 9.10 8.86 7.92
N HIS A 300 9.62 9.62 6.93
CA HIS A 300 8.82 10.31 5.91
C HIS A 300 7.65 11.15 6.46
N GLY A 301 7.86 11.78 7.63
CA GLY A 301 6.89 12.72 8.21
C GLY A 301 5.84 12.12 9.14
N ASN A 302 5.93 10.85 9.51
CA ASN A 302 5.02 10.21 10.49
C ASN A 302 5.77 9.31 11.47
N ALA A 303 5.23 9.17 12.69
CA ALA A 303 5.69 8.19 13.67
C ALA A 303 5.08 6.81 13.34
N THR A 304 5.92 5.76 13.28
CA THR A 304 5.50 4.42 12.89
C THR A 304 6.52 3.38 13.32
N TYR A 305 6.23 2.09 13.18
CA TYR A 305 7.25 1.04 13.20
C TYR A 305 8.13 1.12 11.97
N LEU A 306 9.44 1.01 12.16
CA LEU A 306 10.42 1.02 11.08
C LEU A 306 11.68 0.23 11.42
N LEU A 307 12.40 -0.21 10.40
CA LEU A 307 13.68 -0.89 10.54
C LEU A 307 14.76 0.15 10.82
N GLN A 308 15.35 0.09 12.01
CA GLN A 308 16.40 1.00 12.44
C GLN A 308 17.36 0.30 13.41
N ASP A 309 18.61 0.72 13.41
CA ASP A 309 19.64 0.25 14.34
C ASP A 309 19.52 0.86 15.75
N ALA A 310 20.48 0.55 16.62
CA ALA A 310 20.47 1.04 18.01
C ALA A 310 20.60 2.57 18.11
N ASP A 311 21.22 3.19 17.11
CA ASP A 311 21.45 4.63 17.04
C ASP A 311 20.30 5.37 16.32
N GLY A 312 19.26 4.64 15.87
CA GLY A 312 18.11 5.19 15.18
C GLY A 312 18.31 5.43 13.68
N GLN A 313 19.40 4.90 13.10
CA GLN A 313 19.64 4.97 11.66
C GLN A 313 18.75 3.95 10.94
N ILE A 314 18.15 4.38 9.85
CA ILE A 314 17.29 3.53 9.03
C ILE A 314 18.13 2.42 8.41
N GLN A 315 17.74 1.18 8.64
CA GLN A 315 18.34 0.02 8.00
C GLN A 315 17.79 -0.15 6.59
N GLU A 316 18.61 -0.68 5.68
CA GLU A 316 18.17 -1.05 4.34
C GLU A 316 17.19 -2.22 4.45
N ALA A 317 16.06 -2.09 3.75
CA ALA A 317 15.11 -3.18 3.59
C ALA A 317 15.54 -4.09 2.44
N HIS A 318 15.02 -5.30 2.41
CA HIS A 318 15.17 -6.22 1.28
C HIS A 318 13.88 -6.99 1.01
N SER A 319 13.47 -7.00 -0.25
CA SER A 319 12.46 -7.90 -0.80
C SER A 319 12.70 -8.10 -2.29
N ILE A 320 12.45 -9.31 -2.80
CA ILE A 320 12.37 -9.56 -4.24
C ILE A 320 11.28 -8.71 -4.91
N SER A 321 10.27 -8.35 -4.15
CA SER A 321 9.20 -7.44 -4.57
C SER A 321 9.60 -5.99 -4.31
N ALA A 322 9.89 -5.23 -5.35
CA ALA A 322 10.25 -3.81 -5.23
C ALA A 322 9.13 -2.96 -4.58
N GLY A 323 7.88 -3.39 -4.65
CA GLY A 323 6.76 -2.69 -4.00
C GLY A 323 6.62 -2.97 -2.51
N LEU A 324 7.31 -3.98 -1.97
CA LEU A 324 7.40 -4.30 -0.54
C LEU A 324 8.76 -3.93 0.06
N ASP A 325 9.72 -3.52 -0.74
CA ASP A 325 11.08 -3.13 -0.33
C ASP A 325 11.06 -1.73 0.31
N TYR A 326 10.56 -1.66 1.54
CA TYR A 326 10.36 -0.41 2.28
C TYR A 326 10.56 -0.65 3.79
N PRO A 327 11.40 0.16 4.47
CA PRO A 327 11.78 -0.08 5.86
C PRO A 327 10.77 0.44 6.88
N GLY A 328 9.59 0.83 6.49
CA GLY A 328 8.53 1.36 7.36
C GLY A 328 7.15 0.88 6.97
N ILE A 329 6.14 1.34 7.70
CA ILE A 329 4.74 0.97 7.46
C ILE A 329 3.82 2.16 7.77
N GLY A 330 2.58 2.10 7.30
CA GLY A 330 1.57 3.10 7.63
C GLY A 330 1.25 3.15 9.14
N PRO A 331 1.06 4.34 9.73
CA PRO A 331 0.86 4.49 11.18
C PRO A 331 -0.41 3.82 11.70
N GLU A 332 -1.46 3.75 10.89
CA GLU A 332 -2.70 3.04 11.26
C GLU A 332 -2.45 1.53 11.37
N HIS A 333 -1.60 0.93 10.53
CA HIS A 333 -1.17 -0.46 10.66
C HIS A 333 -0.41 -0.70 11.97
N SER A 334 0.51 0.21 12.34
CA SER A 334 1.24 0.14 13.60
C SER A 334 0.30 0.14 14.80
N TRP A 335 -0.71 1.00 14.77
CA TRP A 335 -1.74 1.06 15.79
C TRP A 335 -2.62 -0.20 15.83
N LEU A 336 -3.08 -0.70 14.68
CA LEU A 336 -3.89 -1.92 14.60
C LEU A 336 -3.13 -3.16 15.05
N HIS A 337 -1.81 -3.20 14.84
CA HIS A 337 -0.92 -4.23 15.38
C HIS A 337 -0.93 -4.23 16.90
N ASP A 338 -0.72 -3.08 17.54
CA ASP A 338 -0.69 -2.96 19.00
C ASP A 338 -2.06 -3.24 19.63
N GLN A 339 -3.14 -2.86 18.92
CA GLN A 339 -4.51 -3.18 19.32
C GLN A 339 -4.89 -4.65 19.07
N LYS A 340 -4.02 -5.43 18.42
CA LYS A 340 -4.27 -6.84 18.04
C LYS A 340 -5.53 -7.02 17.19
N ARG A 341 -5.92 -5.98 16.43
CA ARG A 341 -7.08 -6.06 15.52
C ARG A 341 -6.74 -6.78 14.23
N VAL A 342 -5.52 -6.64 13.77
CA VAL A 342 -4.97 -7.28 12.58
C VAL A 342 -3.80 -8.16 13.00
N THR A 343 -3.73 -9.37 12.46
CA THR A 343 -2.58 -10.27 12.63
C THR A 343 -1.56 -9.96 11.56
N TYR A 344 -0.32 -9.73 11.95
CA TYR A 344 0.79 -9.49 11.04
C TYR A 344 1.72 -10.69 11.04
N VAL A 345 2.01 -11.18 9.85
CA VAL A 345 2.90 -12.32 9.59
C VAL A 345 3.82 -11.98 8.44
N SER A 346 4.77 -12.86 8.12
CA SER A 346 5.69 -12.62 7.02
C SER A 346 5.85 -13.85 6.12
N ALA A 347 6.25 -13.59 4.86
CA ALA A 347 6.60 -14.60 3.89
C ALA A 347 7.94 -14.27 3.24
N THR A 348 8.77 -15.29 2.98
CA THR A 348 10.06 -15.14 2.32
C THR A 348 9.93 -14.98 0.81
N ASP A 349 10.99 -14.51 0.16
CA ASP A 349 11.07 -14.39 -1.30
C ASP A 349 10.85 -15.73 -2.00
N GLY A 350 11.39 -16.83 -1.45
CA GLY A 350 11.19 -18.19 -1.97
C GLY A 350 9.72 -18.62 -1.87
N GLU A 351 9.07 -18.38 -0.73
CA GLU A 351 7.65 -18.70 -0.55
C GLU A 351 6.74 -17.89 -1.50
N ALA A 352 7.09 -16.62 -1.75
CA ALA A 352 6.37 -15.77 -2.70
C ALA A 352 6.54 -16.26 -4.15
N LEU A 353 7.76 -16.66 -4.56
CA LEU A 353 8.01 -17.25 -5.88
C LEU A 353 7.25 -18.57 -6.09
N ASP A 354 7.21 -19.44 -5.10
CA ASP A 354 6.42 -20.66 -5.14
C ASP A 354 4.92 -20.38 -5.30
N ALA A 355 4.42 -19.41 -4.56
CA ALA A 355 3.02 -18.99 -4.63
C ALA A 355 2.68 -18.37 -5.99
N PHE A 356 3.58 -17.54 -6.54
CA PHE A 356 3.47 -16.99 -7.89
C PHE A 356 3.27 -18.11 -8.93
N GLN A 357 4.18 -19.10 -8.95
CA GLN A 357 4.11 -20.21 -9.88
C GLN A 357 2.85 -21.06 -9.70
N LEU A 358 2.44 -21.30 -8.45
CA LEU A 358 1.23 -22.06 -8.14
C LEU A 358 -0.01 -21.39 -8.72
N CYS A 359 -0.16 -20.08 -8.49
CA CYS A 359 -1.28 -19.29 -9.00
C CYS A 359 -1.33 -19.32 -10.53
N ALA A 360 -0.17 -19.10 -11.17
CA ALA A 360 -0.07 -19.14 -12.63
C ALA A 360 -0.52 -20.49 -13.21
N ARG A 361 -0.12 -21.59 -12.60
CA ARG A 361 -0.45 -22.96 -13.08
C ARG A 361 -1.90 -23.39 -12.79
N LEU A 362 -2.45 -22.98 -11.65
CA LEU A 362 -3.78 -23.40 -11.24
C LEU A 362 -4.88 -22.48 -11.78
N GLU A 363 -4.68 -21.16 -11.69
CA GLU A 363 -5.72 -20.19 -12.02
C GLU A 363 -5.46 -19.44 -13.34
N GLY A 364 -4.30 -19.63 -13.98
CA GLY A 364 -3.94 -18.88 -15.17
C GLY A 364 -3.75 -17.37 -14.90
N ILE A 365 -3.50 -17.01 -13.65
CA ILE A 365 -3.30 -15.63 -13.21
C ILE A 365 -1.84 -15.45 -12.83
N LEU A 366 -1.17 -14.47 -13.43
CA LEU A 366 0.17 -14.04 -13.07
C LEU A 366 0.06 -12.92 -12.02
N PRO A 367 0.15 -13.22 -10.71
CA PRO A 367 0.10 -12.18 -9.68
C PRO A 367 1.37 -11.35 -9.72
N ALA A 368 1.34 -10.09 -9.28
CA ALA A 368 2.59 -9.40 -8.97
C ALA A 368 3.31 -10.08 -7.78
N LEU A 369 4.60 -9.82 -7.62
CA LEU A 369 5.37 -10.36 -6.49
C LEU A 369 4.82 -9.89 -5.14
N GLU A 370 4.22 -8.68 -5.09
CA GLU A 370 3.56 -8.16 -3.90
C GLU A 370 2.43 -9.10 -3.41
N PRO A 371 1.34 -9.36 -4.15
CA PRO A 371 0.28 -10.25 -3.69
C PRO A 371 0.72 -11.72 -3.61
N SER A 372 1.84 -12.10 -4.23
CA SER A 372 2.41 -13.44 -4.07
C SER A 372 2.85 -13.73 -2.64
N HIS A 373 3.28 -12.72 -1.86
CA HIS A 373 3.55 -12.86 -0.42
C HIS A 373 2.24 -13.17 0.36
N ALA A 374 1.15 -12.47 0.05
CA ALA A 374 -0.16 -12.77 0.64
C ALA A 374 -0.63 -14.18 0.29
N LEU A 375 -0.45 -14.59 -0.96
CA LEU A 375 -0.80 -15.93 -1.43
C LEU A 375 0.05 -17.03 -0.76
N ALA A 376 1.32 -16.77 -0.48
CA ALA A 376 2.16 -17.68 0.31
C ALA A 376 1.55 -17.95 1.69
N GLN A 377 1.00 -16.94 2.34
CA GLN A 377 0.29 -17.11 3.60
C GLN A 377 -1.05 -17.84 3.42
N VAL A 378 -1.80 -17.57 2.37
CA VAL A 378 -3.03 -18.31 2.05
C VAL A 378 -2.72 -19.81 1.90
N ARG A 379 -1.63 -20.17 1.22
CA ARG A 379 -1.16 -21.58 1.10
C ARG A 379 -0.89 -22.23 2.44
N LYS A 380 -0.38 -21.48 3.42
CA LYS A 380 -0.07 -21.99 4.77
C LYS A 380 -1.34 -22.19 5.59
N MET A 381 -2.31 -21.30 5.49
CA MET A 381 -3.47 -21.28 6.39
C MET A 381 -4.69 -22.03 5.84
N ALA A 382 -4.96 -21.98 4.55
CA ALA A 382 -6.19 -22.53 3.96
C ALA A 382 -6.41 -24.03 4.24
N PRO A 383 -5.38 -24.91 4.18
CA PRO A 383 -5.58 -26.35 4.45
C PRO A 383 -6.07 -26.67 5.86
N GLY A 384 -5.76 -25.81 6.84
CA GLY A 384 -6.17 -26.00 8.25
C GLY A 384 -7.54 -25.43 8.61
N LEU A 385 -8.21 -24.77 7.68
CA LEU A 385 -9.48 -24.10 7.90
C LEU A 385 -10.67 -24.96 7.43
N PRO A 386 -11.89 -24.76 8.00
CA PRO A 386 -13.09 -25.46 7.56
C PRO A 386 -13.39 -25.21 6.07
N ARG A 387 -14.09 -26.18 5.43
CA ARG A 387 -14.43 -26.07 4.00
C ARG A 387 -15.44 -24.96 3.66
N ASP A 388 -16.20 -24.52 4.62
CA ASP A 388 -17.14 -23.41 4.51
C ASP A 388 -16.54 -22.06 4.93
N HIS A 389 -15.28 -22.04 5.39
CA HIS A 389 -14.57 -20.82 5.74
C HIS A 389 -14.29 -19.96 4.49
N LEU A 390 -14.73 -18.72 4.51
CA LEU A 390 -14.56 -17.78 3.39
C LEU A 390 -13.29 -16.93 3.60
N LEU A 391 -12.31 -17.15 2.74
CA LEU A 391 -11.07 -16.41 2.73
C LEU A 391 -11.02 -15.50 1.50
N VAL A 392 -10.92 -14.19 1.70
CA VAL A 392 -10.76 -13.21 0.62
C VAL A 392 -9.36 -12.62 0.66
N MET A 393 -8.63 -12.73 -0.44
CA MET A 393 -7.30 -12.14 -0.63
C MET A 393 -7.35 -11.03 -1.68
N ASN A 394 -6.67 -9.88 -1.41
CA ASN A 394 -6.52 -8.84 -2.42
C ASN A 394 -5.41 -9.20 -3.41
N MET A 395 -5.78 -9.44 -4.67
CA MET A 395 -4.88 -9.53 -5.81
C MET A 395 -4.56 -8.12 -6.29
N CYS A 396 -3.65 -7.44 -5.59
CA CYS A 396 -3.47 -5.99 -5.67
C CYS A 396 -2.64 -5.49 -6.85
N GLY A 397 -2.04 -6.40 -7.63
CA GLY A 397 -1.21 -6.04 -8.79
C GLY A 397 -0.94 -7.20 -9.73
N ARG A 398 -0.72 -6.87 -11.01
CA ARG A 398 -0.47 -7.80 -12.12
C ARG A 398 1.02 -8.06 -12.29
N GLY A 399 1.37 -9.34 -12.55
CA GLY A 399 2.75 -9.84 -12.60
C GLY A 399 3.53 -9.56 -13.87
N ASP A 400 2.90 -8.98 -14.92
CA ASP A 400 3.61 -8.69 -16.18
C ASP A 400 4.85 -7.81 -15.98
N LYS A 401 4.85 -6.96 -14.96
CA LYS A 401 6.02 -6.14 -14.61
C LYS A 401 7.18 -6.92 -14.01
N ASP A 402 6.90 -8.11 -13.45
CA ASP A 402 7.84 -8.90 -12.65
C ASP A 402 8.44 -10.10 -13.43
N VAL A 403 7.98 -10.34 -14.66
CA VAL A 403 8.38 -11.53 -15.43
C VAL A 403 9.89 -11.66 -15.56
N PHE A 404 10.64 -10.57 -15.76
CA PHE A 404 12.10 -10.61 -15.85
C PHE A 404 12.74 -10.95 -14.50
N THR A 405 12.25 -10.38 -13.41
CA THR A 405 12.73 -10.67 -12.05
C THR A 405 12.44 -12.11 -11.66
N VAL A 406 11.23 -12.60 -11.96
CA VAL A 406 10.83 -13.99 -11.70
C VAL A 406 11.67 -14.97 -12.53
N ALA A 407 11.88 -14.71 -13.83
CA ALA A 407 12.69 -15.56 -14.67
C ALA A 407 14.13 -15.66 -14.17
N ALA A 408 14.75 -14.52 -13.85
CA ALA A 408 16.10 -14.49 -13.28
C ALA A 408 16.19 -15.29 -11.96
N ALA A 409 15.21 -15.14 -11.08
CA ALA A 409 15.17 -15.86 -9.80
C ALA A 409 14.94 -17.37 -9.96
N LEU A 410 14.24 -17.79 -11.03
CA LEU A 410 13.99 -19.20 -11.36
C LEU A 410 15.09 -19.81 -12.28
N GLY A 411 16.09 -19.03 -12.70
CA GLY A 411 17.10 -19.47 -13.64
C GLY A 411 16.55 -19.82 -15.03
N MET A 412 15.50 -19.09 -15.46
CA MET A 412 14.85 -19.30 -16.77
C MET A 412 15.30 -18.21 -17.74
N ASP A 413 15.59 -18.59 -18.97
CA ASP A 413 15.85 -17.65 -20.07
C ASP A 413 14.53 -17.03 -20.57
N ILE A 414 14.57 -15.74 -20.96
CA ILE A 414 13.46 -15.02 -21.59
C ILE A 414 13.88 -14.54 -22.98
#